data_5d6c05a108cb2b0d81dd480c8741bfca
#
_entry.id   5d6c05a108cb2b0d81dd480c8741bfca
#
_cell.length_a   1.000
_cell.length_b   1.000
_cell.length_c   1.000
_cell.angle_alpha   90.00
_cell.angle_beta   90.00
_cell.angle_gamma   90.00
#
_symmetry.space_group_name_H-M   'P 1'
#
loop_
_entity.id
_entity.type
_entity.pdbx_description
1 polymer ?
#
loop_
_entity_poly.entity_id
_entity_poly.type
_entity_poly.pdbx_seq_one_letter_code
_entity_poly.pdbx_strand_id
1 'polypeptide(L)'
;MVSTPNSAQDEIRHGNTAPTASGAGRGVEKRTIDMVPDDERHGTPKSQFTLWFGVNMQITAVVNGALAIVFGADVVWAIIGLFIGQVIGGAVMALHSAQGPALGLPQMISSRAQFGVYGAALPLFLVLLLYFGFAATGTVLAGQAINNAFGVQSRWIGILVFAALTAIIAMFGYDLIHKLGKVSSTIGLLGLLYVAVRLFQVSSFGPQLTDVHFSVVPFLLSIALAAGWQLTYAPYASDYSRYLPRDTKFGSAWFGPFAGSVLGATISMTLGVFIAAAGGQAFIGDQVGFMGNLAQNRVLAILVFISIVIGKLTINTLNAYGGVMALSTALSGFTGKSSVSPKTRFGFVIGFNVVVVLTALAASSDFLQVFKSFILTLLMFFLPWSAINLLNYYLICRGCIDIPALYTPRGRYGKLHWPTIVVYLLGVVVQIPFISQAFYVGPVAAAMGGADISWLVGLVVTALVYFPLGRRAFDYPLEIVYPKDVELDPSIVSR
;
A
#
# COMPACT_ATOMS: atom_id res chain seq x y z
N MET A 1 -7.99 -55.43 -60.98
CA MET A 1 -8.43 -54.19 -61.69
C MET A 1 -8.77 -53.14 -60.66
N VAL A 2 -8.06 -52.03 -60.78
CA VAL A 2 -8.35 -50.66 -60.36
C VAL A 2 -8.42 -50.38 -58.84
N SER A 3 -7.33 -49.86 -58.42
CA SER A 3 -7.06 -49.04 -57.27
C SER A 3 -7.77 -47.69 -57.34
N THR A 4 -8.22 -47.15 -56.19
CA THR A 4 -8.40 -45.71 -55.98
C THR A 4 -7.83 -45.27 -54.64
N PRO A 5 -7.15 -44.13 -54.57
CA PRO A 5 -6.40 -43.74 -53.38
C PRO A 5 -7.22 -42.93 -52.43
N ASN A 6 -6.97 -43.17 -51.15
CA ASN A 6 -7.54 -42.44 -50.02
C ASN A 6 -6.60 -41.27 -49.68
N SER A 7 -6.88 -40.09 -50.23
CA SER A 7 -6.04 -38.89 -50.12
C SER A 7 -6.73 -37.77 -49.33
N ALA A 8 -7.31 -38.09 -48.15
CA ALA A 8 -7.98 -37.06 -47.32
C ALA A 8 -7.75 -37.22 -45.81
N GLN A 9 -6.73 -37.96 -45.37
CA GLN A 9 -6.41 -38.13 -43.96
C GLN A 9 -4.98 -37.74 -43.52
N ASP A 10 -4.13 -37.26 -44.42
CA ASP A 10 -2.73 -36.90 -44.09
C ASP A 10 -2.44 -35.39 -43.94
N GLU A 11 -3.43 -34.48 -43.99
CA GLU A 11 -3.21 -33.04 -43.87
C GLU A 11 -3.53 -32.45 -42.49
N ILE A 12 -3.82 -33.26 -41.46
CA ILE A 12 -4.07 -32.75 -40.07
C ILE A 12 -2.98 -33.20 -39.08
N ARG A 13 -1.76 -33.41 -39.52
CA ARG A 13 -0.66 -33.80 -38.61
C ARG A 13 0.60 -32.92 -38.65
N HIS A 14 0.53 -31.71 -39.15
CA HIS A 14 1.66 -30.77 -39.03
C HIS A 14 1.14 -29.39 -38.62
N GLY A 15 1.16 -29.10 -37.34
CA GLY A 15 0.81 -27.77 -36.87
C GLY A 15 0.69 -27.58 -35.35
N ASN A 16 1.25 -28.46 -34.52
CA ASN A 16 1.36 -28.19 -33.09
C ASN A 16 2.80 -28.47 -32.61
N THR A 17 3.74 -27.64 -33.04
CA THR A 17 4.98 -27.47 -32.31
C THR A 17 4.67 -26.54 -31.14
N ALA A 18 4.59 -27.12 -29.94
CA ALA A 18 4.63 -26.38 -28.70
C ALA A 18 5.81 -25.39 -28.76
N PRO A 19 5.64 -24.12 -28.34
CA PRO A 19 6.78 -23.21 -28.24
C PRO A 19 7.72 -23.80 -27.19
N THR A 20 8.89 -24.23 -27.64
CA THR A 20 10.02 -24.56 -26.78
C THR A 20 10.24 -23.41 -25.82
N ALA A 21 10.34 -23.73 -24.53
CA ALA A 21 10.69 -22.81 -23.45
C ALA A 21 12.06 -22.16 -23.75
N SER A 22 12.05 -21.06 -24.50
CA SER A 22 13.22 -20.24 -24.72
C SER A 22 13.19 -19.05 -23.76
N GLY A 23 14.12 -19.07 -22.81
CA GLY A 23 14.65 -17.91 -22.13
C GLY A 23 13.62 -17.15 -21.29
N ALA A 24 13.49 -17.53 -20.02
CA ALA A 24 12.85 -16.68 -19.02
C ALA A 24 13.52 -15.30 -19.00
N GLY A 25 12.93 -14.36 -19.71
CA GLY A 25 13.25 -12.93 -19.58
C GLY A 25 12.95 -12.52 -18.15
N ARG A 26 13.98 -12.47 -17.32
CA ARG A 26 13.90 -11.91 -15.96
C ARG A 26 13.46 -10.46 -16.08
N GLY A 27 12.21 -10.13 -15.68
CA GLY A 27 11.92 -8.75 -15.34
C GLY A 27 10.58 -8.14 -15.75
N VAL A 28 9.67 -8.81 -16.45
CA VAL A 28 8.36 -8.21 -16.81
C VAL A 28 7.26 -8.98 -16.09
N GLU A 29 6.45 -8.30 -15.28
CA GLU A 29 5.24 -8.87 -14.71
C GLU A 29 4.25 -9.21 -15.81
N LYS A 30 3.99 -10.50 -16.01
CA LYS A 30 3.11 -11.01 -17.08
C LYS A 30 1.65 -11.05 -16.64
N ARG A 31 1.38 -11.08 -15.32
CA ARG A 31 0.05 -11.28 -14.71
C ARG A 31 -0.41 -10.00 -14.02
N THR A 32 -1.31 -9.28 -14.63
CA THR A 32 -1.84 -8.02 -14.10
C THR A 32 -2.92 -8.25 -13.06
N ILE A 33 -4.05 -8.82 -13.47
CA ILE A 33 -5.22 -9.10 -12.63
C ILE A 33 -5.52 -10.60 -12.53
N ASP A 34 -4.82 -11.42 -13.30
CA ASP A 34 -5.03 -12.85 -13.40
C ASP A 34 -4.36 -13.60 -12.25
N MET A 35 -4.81 -14.81 -12.00
CA MET A 35 -4.19 -15.73 -11.06
C MET A 35 -2.77 -16.11 -11.54
N VAL A 36 -1.82 -16.16 -10.59
CA VAL A 36 -0.46 -16.65 -10.84
C VAL A 36 -0.47 -18.18 -10.78
N PRO A 37 -0.17 -18.90 -11.88
CA PRO A 37 -0.06 -20.35 -11.89
C PRO A 37 1.18 -20.84 -11.13
N ASP A 38 1.22 -22.12 -10.76
CA ASP A 38 2.24 -22.64 -9.85
C ASP A 38 3.67 -22.60 -10.42
N ASP A 39 3.81 -22.79 -11.74
CA ASP A 39 5.08 -22.73 -12.47
C ASP A 39 5.70 -21.32 -12.53
N GLU A 40 4.89 -20.28 -12.35
CA GLU A 40 5.36 -18.88 -12.30
C GLU A 40 5.68 -18.41 -10.87
N ARG A 41 5.40 -19.22 -9.84
CA ARG A 41 5.63 -18.86 -8.44
C ARG A 41 7.08 -19.06 -8.02
N HIS A 42 7.68 -18.06 -7.39
CA HIS A 42 9.13 -18.04 -7.15
C HIS A 42 9.59 -17.31 -5.88
N GLY A 43 8.68 -16.86 -5.05
CA GLY A 43 8.99 -16.11 -3.83
C GLY A 43 9.41 -17.01 -2.66
N THR A 44 9.95 -16.38 -1.61
CA THR A 44 10.23 -17.02 -0.31
C THR A 44 9.72 -16.15 0.83
N PRO A 45 9.36 -16.69 2.01
CA PRO A 45 8.99 -15.90 3.17
C PRO A 45 10.07 -14.87 3.57
N LYS A 46 11.36 -15.21 3.39
CA LYS A 46 12.48 -14.30 3.63
C LYS A 46 12.46 -13.11 2.65
N SER A 47 12.10 -13.33 1.39
CA SER A 47 11.99 -12.24 0.42
C SER A 47 10.85 -11.28 0.78
N GLN A 48 9.77 -11.78 1.38
CA GLN A 48 8.68 -10.94 1.89
C GLN A 48 9.13 -10.07 3.07
N PHE A 49 9.88 -10.65 4.03
CA PHE A 49 10.48 -9.85 5.11
C PHE A 49 11.32 -8.69 4.55
N THR A 50 12.26 -9.00 3.64
CA THR A 50 13.16 -7.99 3.07
C THR A 50 12.40 -6.91 2.29
N LEU A 51 11.38 -7.30 1.53
CA LEU A 51 10.52 -6.38 0.79
C LEU A 51 9.84 -5.39 1.74
N TRP A 52 9.12 -5.91 2.74
CA TRP A 52 8.32 -5.07 3.64
C TRP A 52 9.17 -4.25 4.61
N PHE A 53 10.35 -4.75 4.98
CA PHE A 53 11.34 -3.95 5.71
C PHE A 53 11.81 -2.76 4.86
N GLY A 54 12.24 -3.03 3.62
CA GLY A 54 12.77 -1.99 2.73
C GLY A 54 11.76 -0.93 2.32
N VAL A 55 10.50 -1.32 2.07
CA VAL A 55 9.42 -0.38 1.73
C VAL A 55 9.17 0.67 2.83
N ASN A 56 9.41 0.30 4.08
CA ASN A 56 9.24 1.20 5.22
C ASN A 56 10.45 2.11 5.49
N MET A 57 11.64 1.80 4.92
CA MET A 57 12.86 2.61 5.09
C MET A 57 12.86 3.80 4.13
N GLN A 58 11.96 4.76 4.37
CA GLN A 58 11.76 5.92 3.50
C GLN A 58 11.36 7.18 4.28
N ILE A 59 11.64 8.34 3.70
CA ILE A 59 11.36 9.65 4.30
C ILE A 59 9.90 9.85 4.74
N THR A 60 8.92 9.31 3.99
CA THR A 60 7.51 9.47 4.35
C THR A 60 7.16 8.74 5.64
N ALA A 61 7.77 7.56 5.91
CA ALA A 61 7.62 6.87 7.18
C ALA A 61 8.26 7.66 8.34
N VAL A 62 9.43 8.25 8.11
CA VAL A 62 10.08 9.16 9.06
C VAL A 62 9.17 10.33 9.41
N VAL A 63 8.61 11.01 8.40
CA VAL A 63 7.68 12.13 8.62
C VAL A 63 6.41 11.67 9.33
N ASN A 64 5.87 10.47 9.02
CA ASN A 64 4.70 9.94 9.74
C ASN A 64 4.97 9.76 11.23
N GLY A 65 6.15 9.26 11.61
CA GLY A 65 6.57 9.16 13.01
C GLY A 65 6.73 10.54 13.68
N ALA A 66 7.27 11.51 12.96
CA ALA A 66 7.43 12.88 13.42
C ALA A 66 6.11 13.56 13.79
N LEU A 67 4.99 13.19 13.11
CA LEU A 67 3.67 13.74 13.42
C LEU A 67 3.27 13.51 14.90
N ALA A 68 3.69 12.41 15.53
CA ALA A 68 3.41 12.17 16.94
C ALA A 68 3.91 13.33 17.82
N ILE A 69 5.16 13.77 17.61
CA ILE A 69 5.77 14.90 18.34
C ILE A 69 5.13 16.23 17.94
N VAL A 70 4.95 16.46 16.65
CA VAL A 70 4.36 17.70 16.12
C VAL A 70 2.96 17.95 16.69
N PHE A 71 2.21 16.87 16.96
CA PHE A 71 0.86 16.95 17.55
C PHE A 71 0.82 16.66 19.05
N GLY A 72 1.95 16.83 19.75
CA GLY A 72 2.03 16.99 21.19
C GLY A 72 2.28 15.73 22.01
N ALA A 73 2.70 14.62 21.38
CA ALA A 73 3.17 13.46 22.13
C ALA A 73 4.58 13.74 22.71
N ASP A 74 4.84 13.21 23.89
CA ASP A 74 6.16 13.06 24.47
C ASP A 74 6.98 12.01 23.70
N VAL A 75 8.31 12.14 23.64
CA VAL A 75 9.19 11.23 22.87
C VAL A 75 8.98 9.76 23.24
N VAL A 76 8.94 9.45 24.53
CA VAL A 76 8.80 8.08 25.02
C VAL A 76 7.42 7.52 24.66
N TRP A 77 6.37 8.29 24.94
CA TRP A 77 5.00 7.85 24.66
C TRP A 77 4.66 7.84 23.18
N ALA A 78 5.30 8.71 22.38
CA ALA A 78 5.24 8.64 20.91
C ALA A 78 5.79 7.32 20.39
N ILE A 79 6.99 6.91 20.83
CA ILE A 79 7.62 5.65 20.41
C ILE A 79 6.77 4.45 20.84
N ILE A 80 6.28 4.43 22.07
CA ILE A 80 5.43 3.33 22.58
C ILE A 80 4.12 3.27 21.78
N GLY A 81 3.44 4.40 21.58
CA GLY A 81 2.18 4.45 20.82
C GLY A 81 2.38 4.05 19.36
N LEU A 82 3.43 4.53 18.69
CA LEU A 82 3.77 4.13 17.33
C LEU A 82 4.06 2.64 17.25
N PHE A 83 4.83 2.06 18.19
CA PHE A 83 5.11 0.63 18.20
C PHE A 83 3.85 -0.22 18.36
N ILE A 84 2.96 0.15 19.29
CA ILE A 84 1.66 -0.53 19.46
C ILE A 84 0.85 -0.47 18.17
N GLY A 85 0.75 0.69 17.55
CA GLY A 85 0.05 0.86 16.28
C GLY A 85 0.68 0.05 15.14
N GLN A 86 2.02 -0.03 15.07
CA GLN A 86 2.74 -0.87 14.10
C GLN A 86 2.41 -2.36 14.29
N VAL A 87 2.39 -2.84 15.52
CA VAL A 87 2.07 -4.25 15.82
C VAL A 87 0.63 -4.57 15.42
N ILE A 88 -0.33 -3.74 15.83
CA ILE A 88 -1.76 -3.95 15.52
C ILE A 88 -1.99 -3.88 14.00
N GLY A 89 -1.60 -2.79 13.36
CA GLY A 89 -1.81 -2.60 11.93
C GLY A 89 -1.01 -3.58 11.08
N GLY A 90 0.24 -3.89 11.48
CA GLY A 90 1.09 -4.87 10.81
C GLY A 90 0.53 -6.28 10.88
N ALA A 91 -0.07 -6.67 11.99
CA ALA A 91 -0.76 -7.96 12.12
C ALA A 91 -1.94 -8.06 11.13
N VAL A 92 -2.74 -7.00 11.02
CA VAL A 92 -3.86 -6.92 10.08
C VAL A 92 -3.36 -6.97 8.63
N MET A 93 -2.35 -6.18 8.27
CA MET A 93 -1.74 -6.20 6.95
C MET A 93 -1.19 -7.58 6.58
N ALA A 94 -0.50 -8.24 7.51
CA ALA A 94 0.06 -9.56 7.29
C ALA A 94 -1.01 -10.66 7.09
N LEU A 95 -2.18 -10.53 7.69
CA LEU A 95 -3.34 -11.41 7.42
C LEU A 95 -3.80 -11.28 5.96
N HIS A 96 -3.78 -10.08 5.38
CA HIS A 96 -4.06 -9.91 3.95
C HIS A 96 -2.97 -10.57 3.09
N SER A 97 -1.70 -10.39 3.45
CA SER A 97 -0.59 -11.04 2.75
C SER A 97 -0.69 -12.57 2.77
N ALA A 98 -1.13 -13.16 3.89
CA ALA A 98 -1.24 -14.62 4.02
C ALA A 98 -2.30 -15.26 3.13
N GLN A 99 -3.19 -14.49 2.50
CA GLN A 99 -4.15 -14.97 1.49
C GLN A 99 -3.47 -15.26 0.14
N GLY A 100 -2.37 -14.55 -0.16
CA GLY A 100 -1.72 -14.58 -1.48
C GLY A 100 -1.29 -15.97 -1.96
N PRO A 101 -0.56 -16.77 -1.17
CA PRO A 101 -0.12 -18.09 -1.60
C PRO A 101 -1.27 -19.02 -1.97
N ALA A 102 -2.34 -19.05 -1.19
CA ALA A 102 -3.51 -19.91 -1.46
C ALA A 102 -4.25 -19.49 -2.73
N LEU A 103 -4.50 -18.18 -2.89
CA LEU A 103 -5.36 -17.68 -3.98
C LEU A 103 -4.58 -17.40 -5.27
N GLY A 104 -3.30 -16.99 -5.19
CA GLY A 104 -2.54 -16.54 -6.36
C GLY A 104 -3.07 -15.25 -6.99
N LEU A 105 -3.92 -14.50 -6.28
CA LEU A 105 -4.66 -13.34 -6.80
C LEU A 105 -4.16 -12.01 -6.21
N PRO A 106 -4.29 -10.90 -6.97
CA PRO A 106 -4.19 -9.57 -6.40
C PRO A 106 -5.25 -9.34 -5.33
N GLN A 107 -4.88 -8.59 -4.27
CA GLN A 107 -5.75 -8.36 -3.11
C GLN A 107 -7.12 -7.79 -3.49
N MET A 108 -7.17 -6.82 -4.40
CA MET A 108 -8.43 -6.19 -4.78
C MET A 108 -9.33 -7.05 -5.64
N ILE A 109 -8.79 -8.04 -6.37
CA ILE A 109 -9.60 -9.03 -7.09
C ILE A 109 -10.32 -9.94 -6.08
N SER A 110 -9.67 -10.35 -4.98
CA SER A 110 -10.32 -11.15 -3.93
C SER A 110 -11.50 -10.43 -3.28
N SER A 111 -11.51 -9.09 -3.25
CA SER A 111 -12.62 -8.28 -2.72
C SER A 111 -13.93 -8.46 -3.50
N ARG A 112 -13.88 -8.96 -4.73
CA ARG A 112 -15.08 -9.30 -5.51
C ARG A 112 -15.90 -10.42 -4.86
N ALA A 113 -15.26 -11.28 -4.05
CA ALA A 113 -15.95 -12.31 -3.29
C ALA A 113 -16.89 -11.76 -2.20
N GLN A 114 -16.62 -10.56 -1.70
CA GLN A 114 -17.44 -9.91 -0.65
C GLN A 114 -18.39 -8.86 -1.22
N PHE A 115 -17.92 -8.05 -2.18
CA PHE A 115 -18.65 -6.88 -2.69
C PHE A 115 -19.42 -7.15 -4.00
N GLY A 116 -19.15 -8.30 -4.65
CA GLY A 116 -19.57 -8.55 -6.03
C GLY A 116 -18.61 -7.94 -7.05
N VAL A 117 -18.71 -8.37 -8.32
CA VAL A 117 -17.74 -8.02 -9.38
C VAL A 117 -17.67 -6.49 -9.62
N TYR A 118 -18.83 -5.82 -9.64
CA TYR A 118 -18.89 -4.36 -9.82
C TYR A 118 -18.76 -3.63 -8.48
N GLY A 119 -19.26 -4.23 -7.38
CA GLY A 119 -19.17 -3.63 -6.06
C GLY A 119 -17.75 -3.43 -5.55
N ALA A 120 -16.81 -4.28 -6.00
CA ALA A 120 -15.38 -4.13 -5.72
C ALA A 120 -14.76 -2.85 -6.32
N ALA A 121 -15.46 -2.12 -7.20
CA ALA A 121 -15.03 -0.81 -7.64
C ALA A 121 -14.94 0.20 -6.49
N LEU A 122 -15.74 0.03 -5.43
CA LEU A 122 -15.71 0.89 -4.24
C LEU A 122 -14.35 0.81 -3.50
N PRO A 123 -13.87 -0.35 -3.04
CA PRO A 123 -12.53 -0.43 -2.45
C PRO A 123 -11.40 -0.11 -3.46
N LEU A 124 -11.56 -0.40 -4.75
CA LEU A 124 -10.59 0.01 -5.78
C LEU A 124 -10.47 1.53 -5.92
N PHE A 125 -11.56 2.26 -5.80
CA PHE A 125 -11.53 3.73 -5.77
C PHE A 125 -10.74 4.26 -4.56
N LEU A 126 -10.89 3.63 -3.39
CA LEU A 126 -10.08 4.00 -2.21
C LEU A 126 -8.59 3.74 -2.40
N VAL A 127 -8.23 2.64 -3.08
CA VAL A 127 -6.84 2.35 -3.44
C VAL A 127 -6.28 3.41 -4.39
N LEU A 128 -7.11 3.92 -5.32
CA LEU A 128 -6.71 5.02 -6.19
C LEU A 128 -6.44 6.30 -5.39
N LEU A 129 -7.30 6.65 -4.42
CA LEU A 129 -7.08 7.77 -3.50
C LEU A 129 -5.79 7.61 -2.68
N LEU A 130 -5.52 6.38 -2.21
CA LEU A 130 -4.27 6.04 -1.52
C LEU A 130 -3.05 6.36 -2.38
N TYR A 131 -3.02 5.90 -3.63
CA TYR A 131 -1.91 6.16 -4.54
C TYR A 131 -1.75 7.65 -4.85
N PHE A 132 -2.84 8.39 -5.06
CA PHE A 132 -2.80 9.85 -5.25
C PHE A 132 -2.19 10.57 -4.04
N GLY A 133 -2.66 10.26 -2.84
CA GLY A 133 -2.21 10.93 -1.63
C GLY A 133 -0.75 10.64 -1.30
N PHE A 134 -0.29 9.38 -1.42
CA PHE A 134 1.12 9.06 -1.22
C PHE A 134 2.03 9.64 -2.31
N ALA A 135 1.57 9.68 -3.56
CA ALA A 135 2.31 10.35 -4.63
C ALA A 135 2.40 11.86 -4.38
N ALA A 136 1.31 12.51 -3.95
CA ALA A 136 1.32 13.93 -3.60
C ALA A 136 2.26 14.23 -2.41
N THR A 137 2.17 13.44 -1.33
CA THR A 137 3.06 13.52 -0.17
C THR A 137 4.54 13.38 -0.58
N GLY A 138 4.83 12.38 -1.40
CA GLY A 138 6.18 12.17 -1.93
C GLY A 138 6.67 13.32 -2.80
N THR A 139 5.78 13.92 -3.58
CA THR A 139 6.08 15.06 -4.46
C THR A 139 6.38 16.32 -3.64
N VAL A 140 5.68 16.56 -2.51
CA VAL A 140 6.00 17.67 -1.60
C VAL A 140 7.41 17.50 -1.01
N LEU A 141 7.69 16.32 -0.43
CA LEU A 141 8.99 16.07 0.23
C LEU A 141 10.17 16.10 -0.76
N ALA A 142 10.01 15.48 -1.94
CA ALA A 142 11.03 15.54 -2.98
C ALA A 142 11.18 16.96 -3.57
N GLY A 143 10.08 17.72 -3.65
CA GLY A 143 10.09 19.12 -4.03
C GLY A 143 10.89 19.99 -3.04
N GLN A 144 10.72 19.78 -1.73
CA GLN A 144 11.54 20.40 -0.70
C GLN A 144 13.03 20.05 -0.90
N ALA A 145 13.35 18.78 -1.17
CA ALA A 145 14.73 18.34 -1.40
C ALA A 145 15.35 19.04 -2.60
N ILE A 146 14.63 19.16 -3.72
CA ILE A 146 15.10 19.87 -4.92
C ILE A 146 15.31 21.35 -4.61
N ASN A 147 14.33 22.00 -4.00
CA ASN A 147 14.43 23.43 -3.65
C ASN A 147 15.64 23.72 -2.76
N ASN A 148 15.83 22.90 -1.71
CA ASN A 148 16.97 23.03 -0.80
C ASN A 148 18.31 22.76 -1.48
N ALA A 149 18.37 21.77 -2.39
CA ALA A 149 19.59 21.45 -3.13
C ALA A 149 20.06 22.63 -3.99
N PHE A 150 19.13 23.32 -4.64
CA PHE A 150 19.41 24.44 -5.55
C PHE A 150 19.25 25.83 -4.92
N GLY A 151 18.89 25.95 -3.65
CA GLY A 151 18.65 27.23 -2.97
C GLY A 151 17.42 27.99 -3.49
N VAL A 152 16.41 27.27 -4.01
CA VAL A 152 15.19 27.85 -4.57
C VAL A 152 14.20 28.17 -3.44
N GLN A 153 13.76 29.43 -3.34
CA GLN A 153 12.84 29.87 -2.29
C GLN A 153 11.36 29.54 -2.58
N SER A 154 11.03 29.20 -3.81
CA SER A 154 9.65 28.91 -4.21
C SER A 154 9.24 27.48 -3.92
N ARG A 155 8.14 27.29 -3.16
CA ARG A 155 7.64 25.95 -2.82
C ARG A 155 7.19 25.12 -4.04
N TRP A 156 6.70 25.75 -5.10
CA TRP A 156 6.11 25.09 -6.25
C TRP A 156 7.12 24.58 -7.30
N ILE A 157 8.31 25.19 -7.42
CA ILE A 157 9.29 24.82 -8.46
C ILE A 157 9.76 23.37 -8.28
N GLY A 158 10.20 22.98 -7.09
CA GLY A 158 10.62 21.61 -6.81
C GLY A 158 9.52 20.58 -7.01
N ILE A 159 8.27 20.94 -6.65
CA ILE A 159 7.09 20.11 -6.89
C ILE A 159 6.91 19.83 -8.38
N LEU A 160 6.94 20.86 -9.23
CA LEU A 160 6.78 20.72 -10.67
C LEU A 160 7.94 19.95 -11.31
N VAL A 161 9.17 20.22 -10.92
CA VAL A 161 10.36 19.51 -11.43
C VAL A 161 10.27 18.02 -11.07
N PHE A 162 9.95 17.69 -9.82
CA PHE A 162 9.84 16.31 -9.39
C PHE A 162 8.69 15.58 -10.08
N ALA A 163 7.54 16.22 -10.22
CA ALA A 163 6.39 15.66 -10.93
C ALA A 163 6.69 15.38 -12.41
N ALA A 164 7.42 16.29 -13.08
CA ALA A 164 7.86 16.07 -14.46
C ALA A 164 8.80 14.86 -14.57
N LEU A 165 9.77 14.72 -13.65
CA LEU A 165 10.66 13.56 -13.60
C LEU A 165 9.87 12.25 -13.38
N THR A 166 8.91 12.26 -12.45
CA THR A 166 8.04 11.10 -12.17
C THR A 166 7.22 10.73 -13.40
N ALA A 167 6.61 11.71 -14.08
CA ALA A 167 5.81 11.47 -15.27
C ALA A 167 6.65 10.86 -16.41
N ILE A 168 7.84 11.40 -16.65
CA ILE A 168 8.78 10.89 -17.67
C ILE A 168 9.11 9.42 -17.36
N ILE A 169 9.52 9.08 -16.14
CA ILE A 169 9.90 7.70 -15.80
C ILE A 169 8.70 6.76 -15.86
N ALA A 170 7.51 7.19 -15.41
CA ALA A 170 6.29 6.39 -15.51
C ALA A 170 5.89 6.07 -16.96
N MET A 171 6.24 6.91 -17.92
CA MET A 171 6.00 6.67 -19.35
C MET A 171 6.96 5.66 -19.94
N PHE A 172 8.24 5.62 -19.51
CA PHE A 172 9.24 4.67 -20.04
C PHE A 172 9.04 3.23 -19.58
N GLY A 173 8.17 2.99 -18.59
CA GLY A 173 7.67 1.67 -18.26
C GLY A 173 8.44 0.93 -17.17
N TYR A 174 7.99 -0.30 -16.96
CA TYR A 174 8.30 -1.17 -15.83
C TYR A 174 9.80 -1.50 -15.65
N ASP A 175 10.54 -1.75 -16.73
CA ASP A 175 11.94 -2.16 -16.65
C ASP A 175 12.85 -1.09 -16.03
N LEU A 176 12.60 0.18 -16.36
CA LEU A 176 13.35 1.30 -15.78
C LEU A 176 13.05 1.45 -14.29
N ILE A 177 11.80 1.26 -13.90
CA ILE A 177 11.36 1.33 -12.49
C ILE A 177 12.08 0.30 -11.63
N HIS A 178 12.19 -0.94 -12.11
CA HIS A 178 12.86 -2.02 -11.37
C HIS A 178 14.38 -1.82 -11.26
N LYS A 179 15.03 -1.35 -12.30
CA LYS A 179 16.47 -1.03 -12.28
C LYS A 179 16.75 0.11 -11.29
N LEU A 180 15.92 1.16 -11.30
CA LEU A 180 16.02 2.27 -10.37
C LEU A 180 15.71 1.83 -8.93
N GLY A 181 14.75 0.92 -8.73
CA GLY A 181 14.28 0.50 -7.40
C GLY A 181 15.38 -0.10 -6.52
N LYS A 182 16.26 -0.94 -7.08
CA LYS A 182 17.39 -1.55 -6.33
C LYS A 182 18.41 -0.50 -5.90
N VAL A 183 18.76 0.41 -6.80
CA VAL A 183 19.75 1.46 -6.54
C VAL A 183 19.20 2.50 -5.56
N SER A 184 17.94 2.94 -5.78
CA SER A 184 17.31 3.96 -4.96
C SER A 184 17.05 3.52 -3.52
N SER A 185 16.69 2.25 -3.30
CA SER A 185 16.50 1.72 -1.93
C SER A 185 17.80 1.76 -1.13
N THR A 186 18.92 1.39 -1.75
CA THR A 186 20.24 1.45 -1.10
C THR A 186 20.67 2.89 -0.82
N ILE A 187 20.53 3.79 -1.80
CA ILE A 187 20.88 5.20 -1.65
C ILE A 187 19.99 5.87 -0.59
N GLY A 188 18.68 5.62 -0.61
CA GLY A 188 17.74 6.14 0.38
C GLY A 188 18.06 5.66 1.80
N LEU A 189 18.37 4.38 1.97
CA LEU A 189 18.76 3.81 3.26
C LEU A 189 20.07 4.45 3.79
N LEU A 190 21.08 4.59 2.93
CA LEU A 190 22.35 5.23 3.32
C LEU A 190 22.15 6.70 3.70
N GLY A 191 21.29 7.43 2.97
CA GLY A 191 20.93 8.81 3.30
C GLY A 191 20.25 8.92 4.66
N LEU A 192 19.26 8.06 4.96
CA LEU A 192 18.59 8.04 6.26
C LEU A 192 19.53 7.63 7.39
N LEU A 193 20.40 6.65 7.16
CA LEU A 193 21.42 6.24 8.15
C LEU A 193 22.39 7.38 8.45
N TYR A 194 22.85 8.10 7.43
CA TYR A 194 23.70 9.27 7.62
C TYR A 194 22.97 10.35 8.45
N VAL A 195 21.72 10.68 8.12
CA VAL A 195 20.91 11.64 8.90
C VAL A 195 20.75 11.17 10.35
N ALA A 196 20.50 9.88 10.59
CA ALA A 196 20.39 9.32 11.94
C ALA A 196 21.68 9.49 12.72
N VAL A 197 22.82 9.10 12.15
CA VAL A 197 24.15 9.25 12.80
C VAL A 197 24.41 10.72 13.13
N ARG A 198 24.17 11.63 12.18
CA ARG A 198 24.38 13.08 12.41
C ARG A 198 23.47 13.63 13.49
N LEU A 199 22.20 13.24 13.49
CA LEU A 199 21.22 13.67 14.49
C LEU A 199 21.72 13.36 15.92
N PHE A 200 22.15 12.14 16.18
CA PHE A 200 22.63 11.71 17.51
C PHE A 200 24.04 12.23 17.85
N GLN A 201 24.81 12.71 16.86
CA GLN A 201 26.08 13.41 17.12
C GLN A 201 25.90 14.86 17.53
N VAL A 202 24.87 15.56 17.02
CA VAL A 202 24.69 17.00 17.20
C VAL A 202 23.56 17.37 18.17
N SER A 203 22.72 16.41 18.53
CA SER A 203 21.58 16.62 19.44
C SER A 203 21.68 15.74 20.66
N SER A 204 21.26 16.27 21.82
CA SER A 204 21.13 15.52 23.06
C SER A 204 19.67 15.33 23.40
N PHE A 205 19.27 14.11 23.73
CA PHE A 205 17.89 13.73 24.06
C PHE A 205 17.67 13.37 25.52
N GLY A 206 18.67 13.61 26.38
CA GLY A 206 18.58 13.28 27.81
C GLY A 206 17.32 13.83 28.48
N PRO A 207 17.03 15.14 28.42
CA PRO A 207 15.82 15.72 29.01
C PRO A 207 14.53 15.11 28.46
N GLN A 208 14.43 14.90 27.13
CA GLN A 208 13.24 14.34 26.47
C GLN A 208 12.99 12.86 26.83
N LEU A 209 14.00 12.14 27.30
CA LEU A 209 13.90 10.74 27.72
C LEU A 209 13.70 10.57 29.24
N THR A 210 14.00 11.61 30.03
CA THR A 210 13.91 11.56 31.50
C THR A 210 12.69 12.34 32.04
N ASP A 211 12.33 13.45 31.39
CA ASP A 211 11.16 14.28 31.76
C ASP A 211 9.94 13.86 30.92
N VAL A 212 9.31 12.76 31.36
CA VAL A 212 8.28 12.05 30.59
C VAL A 212 6.88 12.43 31.06
N HIS A 213 6.05 12.96 30.15
CA HIS A 213 4.69 13.39 30.41
C HIS A 213 3.68 12.62 29.55
N PHE A 214 2.80 11.84 30.18
CA PHE A 214 1.76 11.11 29.47
C PHE A 214 0.57 12.02 29.13
N SER A 215 0.18 12.01 27.85
CA SER A 215 -1.05 12.63 27.37
C SER A 215 -1.83 11.63 26.50
N VAL A 216 -3.08 11.38 26.89
CA VAL A 216 -3.93 10.34 26.24
C VAL A 216 -4.17 10.66 24.76
N VAL A 217 -4.50 11.91 24.42
CA VAL A 217 -4.89 12.28 23.06
C VAL A 217 -3.73 12.11 22.07
N PRO A 218 -2.53 12.67 22.29
CA PRO A 218 -1.38 12.45 21.41
C PRO A 218 -0.90 10.99 21.41
N PHE A 219 -1.05 10.25 22.52
CA PHE A 219 -0.71 8.83 22.56
C PHE A 219 -1.64 8.00 21.65
N LEU A 220 -2.96 8.20 21.73
CA LEU A 220 -3.92 7.54 20.83
C LEU A 220 -3.70 7.94 19.37
N LEU A 221 -3.35 9.20 19.11
CA LEU A 221 -2.98 9.65 17.78
C LEU A 221 -1.74 8.90 17.26
N SER A 222 -0.72 8.70 18.09
CA SER A 222 0.48 7.94 17.72
C SER A 222 0.14 6.51 17.30
N ILE A 223 -0.75 5.84 18.04
CA ILE A 223 -1.26 4.51 17.69
C ILE A 223 -2.01 4.55 16.35
N ALA A 224 -2.91 5.51 16.16
CA ALA A 224 -3.71 5.64 14.95
C ALA A 224 -2.85 5.93 13.70
N LEU A 225 -1.83 6.78 13.82
CA LEU A 225 -0.88 7.10 12.74
C LEU A 225 -0.10 5.85 12.29
N ALA A 226 0.37 5.06 13.24
CA ALA A 226 1.13 3.85 12.95
C ALA A 226 0.25 2.71 12.41
N ALA A 227 -0.93 2.49 13.02
CA ALA A 227 -1.90 1.52 12.53
C ALA A 227 -2.42 1.89 11.13
N GLY A 228 -2.73 3.18 10.91
CA GLY A 228 -3.13 3.70 9.61
C GLY A 228 -2.06 3.49 8.54
N TRP A 229 -0.80 3.76 8.87
CA TRP A 229 0.33 3.51 7.98
C TRP A 229 0.38 2.05 7.53
N GLN A 230 0.34 1.10 8.46
CA GLN A 230 0.37 -0.33 8.14
C GLN A 230 -0.85 -0.77 7.33
N LEU A 231 -2.02 -0.23 7.66
CA LEU A 231 -3.26 -0.59 6.97
C LEU A 231 -3.29 -0.10 5.52
N THR A 232 -2.51 0.94 5.17
CA THR A 232 -2.38 1.38 3.78
C THR A 232 -1.69 0.34 2.88
N TYR A 233 -0.98 -0.63 3.44
CA TYR A 233 -0.38 -1.75 2.70
C TYR A 233 -1.36 -2.91 2.47
N ALA A 234 -2.38 -3.06 3.31
CA ALA A 234 -3.34 -4.16 3.24
C ALA A 234 -3.98 -4.35 1.84
N PRO A 235 -4.37 -3.27 1.11
CA PRO A 235 -5.02 -3.38 -0.20
C PRO A 235 -4.17 -4.00 -1.31
N TYR A 236 -2.88 -4.14 -1.11
CA TYR A 236 -1.96 -4.74 -2.09
C TYR A 236 -0.93 -5.69 -1.47
N ALA A 237 -1.13 -6.10 -0.22
CA ALA A 237 -0.23 -7.04 0.44
C ALA A 237 -0.17 -8.40 -0.29
N SER A 238 -1.31 -8.90 -0.75
CA SER A 238 -1.40 -10.12 -1.54
C SER A 238 -0.79 -10.00 -2.93
N ASP A 239 -0.69 -8.80 -3.51
CA ASP A 239 -0.11 -8.59 -4.84
C ASP A 239 1.35 -9.07 -4.92
N TYR A 240 2.06 -9.02 -3.80
CA TYR A 240 3.44 -9.50 -3.68
C TYR A 240 3.51 -10.95 -3.19
N SER A 241 2.69 -11.33 -2.23
CA SER A 241 2.73 -12.69 -1.66
C SER A 241 2.08 -13.75 -2.55
N ARG A 242 1.29 -13.37 -3.56
CA ARG A 242 0.71 -14.30 -4.56
C ARG A 242 1.74 -15.05 -5.39
N TYR A 243 3.00 -14.58 -5.40
CA TYR A 243 4.12 -15.25 -6.04
C TYR A 243 4.84 -16.26 -5.13
N LEU A 244 4.44 -16.39 -3.87
CA LEU A 244 4.93 -17.46 -3.01
C LEU A 244 4.39 -18.81 -3.46
N PRO A 245 5.15 -19.91 -3.29
CA PRO A 245 4.64 -21.26 -3.52
C PRO A 245 3.32 -21.49 -2.79
N ARG A 246 2.39 -22.23 -3.43
CA ARG A 246 1.04 -22.47 -2.89
C ARG A 246 1.06 -23.18 -1.55
N ASP A 247 2.01 -24.09 -1.33
CA ASP A 247 2.22 -24.85 -0.11
C ASP A 247 2.89 -24.05 1.02
N THR A 248 3.14 -22.76 0.80
CA THR A 248 3.71 -21.88 1.84
C THR A 248 2.80 -21.86 3.07
N LYS A 249 3.35 -22.32 4.20
CA LYS A 249 2.61 -22.36 5.48
C LYS A 249 2.11 -20.98 5.86
N PHE A 250 0.88 -20.92 6.38
CA PHE A 250 0.24 -19.68 6.84
C PHE A 250 1.15 -18.85 7.75
N GLY A 251 1.76 -19.48 8.77
CA GLY A 251 2.66 -18.77 9.71
C GLY A 251 3.84 -18.11 9.02
N SER A 252 4.42 -18.74 8.00
CA SER A 252 5.55 -18.16 7.24
C SER A 252 5.09 -17.03 6.30
N ALA A 253 3.92 -17.17 5.67
CA ALA A 253 3.34 -16.16 4.81
C ALA A 253 2.85 -14.93 5.60
N TRP A 254 2.50 -15.10 6.87
CA TRP A 254 2.10 -14.04 7.78
C TRP A 254 3.30 -13.38 8.46
N PHE A 255 4.22 -14.17 9.05
CA PHE A 255 5.30 -13.64 9.89
C PHE A 255 6.34 -12.83 9.11
N GLY A 256 6.69 -13.24 7.90
CA GLY A 256 7.65 -12.52 7.07
C GLY A 256 7.23 -11.06 6.81
N PRO A 257 6.06 -10.80 6.22
CA PRO A 257 5.53 -9.45 6.04
C PRO A 257 5.32 -8.69 7.34
N PHE A 258 4.78 -9.34 8.38
CA PHE A 258 4.58 -8.74 9.70
C PHE A 258 5.88 -8.21 10.28
N ALA A 259 6.87 -9.08 10.45
CA ALA A 259 8.13 -8.71 11.09
C ALA A 259 8.91 -7.68 10.25
N GLY A 260 8.95 -7.84 8.92
CA GLY A 260 9.60 -6.88 8.03
C GLY A 260 8.97 -5.50 8.11
N SER A 261 7.65 -5.42 7.99
CA SER A 261 6.95 -4.15 8.01
C SER A 261 7.00 -3.46 9.38
N VAL A 262 6.74 -4.20 10.46
CA VAL A 262 6.77 -3.64 11.82
C VAL A 262 8.15 -3.12 12.18
N LEU A 263 9.22 -3.89 11.92
CA LEU A 263 10.59 -3.46 12.22
C LEU A 263 11.01 -2.26 11.36
N GLY A 264 10.81 -2.31 10.06
CA GLY A 264 11.18 -1.21 9.16
C GLY A 264 10.45 0.09 9.49
N ALA A 265 9.14 0.01 9.73
CA ALA A 265 8.34 1.19 10.08
C ALA A 265 8.68 1.71 11.49
N THR A 266 8.91 0.85 12.47
CA THR A 266 9.28 1.27 13.83
C THR A 266 10.62 2.02 13.80
N ILE A 267 11.63 1.51 13.09
CA ILE A 267 12.93 2.19 12.96
C ILE A 267 12.76 3.56 12.30
N SER A 268 12.08 3.62 11.16
CA SER A 268 11.89 4.87 10.41
C SER A 268 11.07 5.89 11.20
N MET A 269 9.98 5.48 11.84
CA MET A 269 9.12 6.38 12.61
C MET A 269 9.79 6.85 13.90
N THR A 270 10.56 5.98 14.59
CA THR A 270 11.35 6.38 15.75
C THR A 270 12.41 7.42 15.38
N LEU A 271 13.07 7.26 14.23
CA LEU A 271 13.96 8.30 13.70
C LEU A 271 13.20 9.62 13.49
N GLY A 272 11.99 9.56 12.96
CA GLY A 272 11.11 10.73 12.78
C GLY A 272 10.75 11.43 14.10
N VAL A 273 10.47 10.66 15.16
CA VAL A 273 10.23 11.19 16.50
C VAL A 273 11.42 12.00 16.98
N PHE A 274 12.64 11.47 16.90
CA PHE A 274 13.86 12.18 17.32
C PHE A 274 14.16 13.39 16.42
N ILE A 275 13.95 13.29 15.10
CA ILE A 275 14.12 14.41 14.19
C ILE A 275 13.18 15.57 14.54
N ALA A 276 11.90 15.28 14.79
CA ALA A 276 10.93 16.31 15.15
C ALA A 276 11.21 16.91 16.55
N ALA A 277 11.62 16.08 17.50
CA ALA A 277 12.01 16.54 18.84
C ALA A 277 13.23 17.47 18.82
N ALA A 278 14.22 17.20 17.97
CA ALA A 278 15.38 18.06 17.79
C ALA A 278 15.08 19.31 16.96
N GLY A 279 14.23 19.19 15.94
CA GLY A 279 13.98 20.23 14.95
C GLY A 279 12.96 21.29 15.36
N GLY A 280 11.96 20.92 16.16
CA GLY A 280 10.89 21.83 16.58
C GLY A 280 10.28 22.60 15.40
N GLN A 281 10.25 23.94 15.52
CA GLN A 281 9.68 24.81 14.49
C GLN A 281 10.45 24.78 13.15
N ALA A 282 11.77 24.54 13.19
CA ALA A 282 12.57 24.43 11.96
C ALA A 282 12.15 23.20 11.13
N PHE A 283 11.86 22.06 11.79
CA PHE A 283 11.33 20.87 11.13
C PHE A 283 9.90 21.09 10.63
N ILE A 284 9.04 21.75 11.40
CA ILE A 284 7.66 22.05 10.98
C ILE A 284 7.65 22.93 9.72
N GLY A 285 8.55 23.90 9.61
CA GLY A 285 8.65 24.80 8.47
C GLY A 285 9.19 24.14 7.19
N ASP A 286 10.20 23.28 7.31
CA ASP A 286 10.81 22.55 6.19
C ASP A 286 11.43 21.25 6.69
N GLN A 287 10.72 20.15 6.49
CA GLN A 287 11.09 18.82 6.98
C GLN A 287 12.41 18.34 6.40
N VAL A 288 12.56 18.51 5.10
CA VAL A 288 13.75 18.04 4.36
C VAL A 288 14.93 19.00 4.53
N GLY A 289 14.66 20.29 4.54
CA GLY A 289 15.70 21.30 4.81
C GLY A 289 16.34 21.12 6.18
N PHE A 290 15.54 20.86 7.22
CA PHE A 290 16.06 20.53 8.56
C PHE A 290 16.99 19.31 8.52
N MET A 291 16.60 18.22 7.83
CA MET A 291 17.45 17.02 7.70
C MET A 291 18.77 17.33 6.97
N GLY A 292 18.73 18.13 5.93
CA GLY A 292 19.94 18.57 5.22
C GLY A 292 20.86 19.43 6.09
N ASN A 293 20.30 20.25 6.98
CA ASN A 293 21.05 21.10 7.91
C ASN A 293 21.76 20.33 9.02
N LEU A 294 21.40 19.06 9.26
CA LEU A 294 22.18 18.17 10.12
C LEU A 294 23.52 17.77 9.50
N ALA A 295 23.71 17.93 8.19
CA ALA A 295 24.93 17.56 7.51
C ALA A 295 26.10 18.49 7.90
N GLN A 296 27.34 17.94 7.90
CA GLN A 296 28.56 18.67 8.28
C GLN A 296 28.91 19.80 7.31
N ASN A 297 28.52 19.65 6.05
CA ASN A 297 28.82 20.63 5.01
C ASN A 297 27.79 20.56 3.87
N ARG A 298 27.86 21.54 2.97
CA ARG A 298 26.91 21.67 1.84
C ARG A 298 26.91 20.48 0.90
N VAL A 299 28.06 19.84 0.67
CA VAL A 299 28.16 18.68 -0.24
C VAL A 299 27.38 17.49 0.34
N LEU A 300 27.57 17.19 1.62
CA LEU A 300 26.84 16.12 2.30
C LEU A 300 25.34 16.43 2.42
N ALA A 301 24.96 17.69 2.60
CA ALA A 301 23.56 18.12 2.56
C ALA A 301 22.93 17.83 1.18
N ILE A 302 23.63 18.16 0.10
CA ILE A 302 23.17 17.86 -1.27
C ILE A 302 23.04 16.36 -1.49
N LEU A 303 23.95 15.53 -0.98
CA LEU A 303 23.84 14.08 -1.07
C LEU A 303 22.62 13.53 -0.32
N VAL A 304 22.27 14.10 0.85
CA VAL A 304 21.02 13.79 1.55
C VAL A 304 19.81 14.15 0.69
N PHE A 305 19.77 15.34 0.10
CA PHE A 305 18.67 15.76 -0.77
C PHE A 305 18.52 14.85 -2.01
N ILE A 306 19.64 14.51 -2.66
CA ILE A 306 19.67 13.57 -3.80
C ILE A 306 19.13 12.20 -3.38
N SER A 307 19.53 11.69 -2.20
CA SER A 307 19.06 10.40 -1.71
C SER A 307 17.54 10.37 -1.50
N ILE A 308 16.96 11.46 -0.99
CA ILE A 308 15.52 11.62 -0.82
C ILE A 308 14.82 11.67 -2.19
N VAL A 309 15.32 12.48 -3.13
CA VAL A 309 14.75 12.58 -4.48
C VAL A 309 14.74 11.24 -5.18
N ILE A 310 15.88 10.53 -5.20
CA ILE A 310 16.01 9.22 -5.86
C ILE A 310 15.09 8.19 -5.20
N GLY A 311 15.07 8.13 -3.86
CA GLY A 311 14.19 7.25 -3.11
C GLY A 311 12.70 7.50 -3.41
N LYS A 312 12.30 8.77 -3.43
CA LYS A 312 10.90 9.15 -3.73
C LYS A 312 10.54 8.94 -5.19
N LEU A 313 11.48 9.12 -6.12
CA LEU A 313 11.23 8.95 -7.54
C LEU A 313 10.73 7.54 -7.88
N THR A 314 11.38 6.52 -7.33
CA THR A 314 10.96 5.13 -7.49
C THR A 314 9.57 4.87 -6.92
N ILE A 315 9.33 5.31 -5.67
CA ILE A 315 8.04 5.07 -4.99
C ILE A 315 6.91 5.82 -5.69
N ASN A 316 7.13 7.08 -6.09
CA ASN A 316 6.11 7.86 -6.79
C ASN A 316 5.78 7.27 -8.18
N THR A 317 6.77 6.73 -8.87
CA THR A 317 6.53 6.04 -10.15
C THR A 317 5.74 4.75 -9.95
N LEU A 318 6.01 4.00 -8.86
CA LEU A 318 5.21 2.83 -8.48
C LEU A 318 3.78 3.22 -8.10
N ASN A 319 3.57 4.33 -7.39
CA ASN A 319 2.24 4.85 -7.08
C ASN A 319 1.47 5.22 -8.35
N ALA A 320 2.12 5.88 -9.32
CA ALA A 320 1.51 6.20 -10.61
C ALA A 320 1.13 4.92 -11.39
N TYR A 321 2.02 3.92 -11.41
CA TYR A 321 1.74 2.62 -12.03
C TYR A 321 0.58 1.91 -11.33
N GLY A 322 0.61 1.80 -9.99
CA GLY A 322 -0.44 1.19 -9.18
C GLY A 322 -1.79 1.90 -9.34
N GLY A 323 -1.79 3.23 -9.40
CA GLY A 323 -3.00 4.03 -9.65
C GLY A 323 -3.63 3.73 -11.01
N VAL A 324 -2.81 3.67 -12.07
CA VAL A 324 -3.27 3.28 -13.42
C VAL A 324 -3.81 1.85 -13.43
N MET A 325 -3.17 0.93 -12.70
CA MET A 325 -3.60 -0.45 -12.58
C MET A 325 -4.94 -0.58 -11.83
N ALA A 326 -5.10 0.13 -10.70
CA ALA A 326 -6.35 0.17 -9.94
C ALA A 326 -7.50 0.70 -10.80
N LEU A 327 -7.28 1.80 -11.54
CA LEU A 327 -8.28 2.36 -12.44
C LEU A 327 -8.61 1.39 -13.58
N SER A 328 -7.60 0.77 -14.19
CA SER A 328 -7.80 -0.24 -15.25
C SER A 328 -8.59 -1.45 -14.74
N THR A 329 -8.30 -1.91 -13.52
CA THR A 329 -9.00 -3.04 -12.89
C THR A 329 -10.48 -2.68 -12.61
N ALA A 330 -10.73 -1.47 -12.11
CA ALA A 330 -12.11 -0.98 -11.92
C ALA A 330 -12.87 -0.95 -13.24
N LEU A 331 -12.28 -0.36 -14.29
CA LEU A 331 -12.90 -0.27 -15.62
C LEU A 331 -13.09 -1.64 -16.28
N SER A 332 -12.16 -2.60 -16.08
CA SER A 332 -12.28 -3.96 -16.62
C SER A 332 -13.51 -4.68 -16.10
N GLY A 333 -13.88 -4.44 -14.83
CA GLY A 333 -15.11 -4.97 -14.24
C GLY A 333 -16.37 -4.54 -15.02
N PHE A 334 -16.42 -3.29 -15.47
CA PHE A 334 -17.58 -2.74 -16.20
C PHE A 334 -17.56 -3.03 -17.70
N THR A 335 -16.37 -3.03 -18.32
CA THR A 335 -16.22 -3.15 -19.79
C THR A 335 -15.99 -4.57 -20.27
N GLY A 336 -15.61 -5.51 -19.37
CA GLY A 336 -15.22 -6.87 -19.70
C GLY A 336 -13.89 -6.97 -20.47
N LYS A 337 -13.14 -5.84 -20.66
CA LYS A 337 -11.86 -5.83 -21.35
C LYS A 337 -10.73 -5.99 -20.34
N SER A 338 -9.86 -6.97 -20.55
CA SER A 338 -8.70 -7.25 -19.69
C SER A 338 -7.50 -6.33 -19.95
N SER A 339 -7.47 -5.60 -21.05
CA SER A 339 -6.35 -4.73 -21.42
C SER A 339 -6.82 -3.33 -21.82
N VAL A 340 -5.97 -2.34 -21.51
CA VAL A 340 -6.17 -0.92 -21.84
C VAL A 340 -5.19 -0.54 -22.93
N SER A 341 -5.66 0.23 -23.93
CA SER A 341 -4.81 0.66 -25.03
C SER A 341 -3.61 1.51 -24.54
N PRO A 342 -2.45 1.50 -25.22
CA PRO A 342 -1.31 2.33 -24.85
C PRO A 342 -1.64 3.82 -24.77
N LYS A 343 -2.50 4.33 -25.66
CA LYS A 343 -2.96 5.73 -25.64
C LYS A 343 -3.78 6.06 -24.39
N THR A 344 -4.68 5.16 -24.01
CA THR A 344 -5.51 5.31 -22.78
C THR A 344 -4.65 5.24 -21.54
N ARG A 345 -3.66 4.32 -21.50
CA ARG A 345 -2.69 4.23 -20.41
C ARG A 345 -1.87 5.52 -20.27
N PHE A 346 -1.39 6.06 -21.39
CA PHE A 346 -0.69 7.35 -21.39
C PHE A 346 -1.56 8.47 -20.82
N GLY A 347 -2.83 8.58 -21.25
CA GLY A 347 -3.78 9.55 -20.73
C GLY A 347 -4.00 9.41 -19.22
N PHE A 348 -4.07 8.17 -18.70
CA PHE A 348 -4.20 7.91 -17.27
C PHE A 348 -2.96 8.34 -16.48
N VAL A 349 -1.74 8.08 -16.99
CA VAL A 349 -0.49 8.53 -16.34
C VAL A 349 -0.45 10.05 -16.24
N ILE A 350 -0.78 10.76 -17.31
CA ILE A 350 -0.81 12.23 -17.31
C ILE A 350 -1.89 12.74 -16.35
N GLY A 351 -3.12 12.22 -16.45
CA GLY A 351 -4.22 12.62 -15.55
C GLY A 351 -3.89 12.38 -14.07
N PHE A 352 -3.28 11.22 -13.77
CA PHE A 352 -2.79 10.90 -12.43
C PHE A 352 -1.77 11.95 -11.94
N ASN A 353 -0.76 12.27 -12.74
CA ASN A 353 0.26 13.25 -12.35
C ASN A 353 -0.31 14.66 -12.19
N VAL A 354 -1.26 15.07 -13.04
CA VAL A 354 -1.94 16.37 -12.87
C VAL A 354 -2.66 16.45 -11.53
N VAL A 355 -3.43 15.42 -11.15
CA VAL A 355 -4.10 15.36 -9.84
C VAL A 355 -3.08 15.38 -8.70
N VAL A 356 -1.98 14.63 -8.82
CA VAL A 356 -0.89 14.62 -7.83
C VAL A 356 -0.27 16.01 -7.65
N VAL A 357 0.02 16.73 -8.74
CA VAL A 357 0.57 18.09 -8.70
C VAL A 357 -0.39 19.06 -8.02
N LEU A 358 -1.66 19.06 -8.42
CA LEU A 358 -2.67 19.94 -7.83
C LEU A 358 -2.81 19.68 -6.33
N THR A 359 -2.85 18.41 -5.92
CA THR A 359 -2.93 18.01 -4.51
C THR A 359 -1.66 18.42 -3.75
N ALA A 360 -0.47 18.22 -4.32
CA ALA A 360 0.80 18.57 -3.70
C ALA A 360 0.94 20.10 -3.50
N LEU A 361 0.53 20.89 -4.49
CA LEU A 361 0.52 22.35 -4.40
C LEU A 361 -0.44 22.83 -3.31
N ALA A 362 -1.65 22.28 -3.27
CA ALA A 362 -2.64 22.63 -2.24
C ALA A 362 -2.18 22.24 -0.82
N ALA A 363 -1.50 21.08 -0.67
CA ALA A 363 -1.02 20.59 0.63
C ALA A 363 0.27 21.27 1.11
N SER A 364 1.04 21.92 0.24
CA SER A 364 2.41 22.39 0.55
C SER A 364 2.50 23.48 1.63
N SER A 365 1.41 24.20 1.90
CA SER A 365 1.39 25.28 2.91
C SER A 365 1.21 24.77 4.34
N ASP A 366 0.49 23.65 4.51
CA ASP A 366 0.22 23.01 5.80
C ASP A 366 0.39 21.48 5.69
N PHE A 367 1.56 21.11 5.20
CA PHE A 367 1.85 19.73 4.78
C PHE A 367 1.63 18.70 5.89
N LEU A 368 2.12 18.96 7.11
CA LEU A 368 2.07 17.99 8.20
C LEU A 368 0.62 17.74 8.66
N GLN A 369 -0.20 18.78 8.72
CA GLN A 369 -1.61 18.66 9.07
C GLN A 369 -2.41 17.91 8.00
N VAL A 370 -2.17 18.24 6.73
CA VAL A 370 -2.80 17.54 5.59
C VAL A 370 -2.38 16.08 5.56
N PHE A 371 -1.10 15.79 5.78
CA PHE A 371 -0.60 14.42 5.79
C PHE A 371 -1.15 13.60 6.96
N LYS A 372 -1.23 14.18 8.18
CA LYS A 372 -1.94 13.56 9.31
C LYS A 372 -3.37 13.19 8.93
N SER A 373 -4.13 14.16 8.41
CA SER A 373 -5.54 13.95 8.05
C SER A 373 -5.69 12.89 6.95
N PHE A 374 -4.77 12.84 5.99
CA PHE A 374 -4.75 11.83 4.95
C PHE A 374 -4.58 10.41 5.51
N ILE A 375 -3.60 10.18 6.39
CA ILE A 375 -3.37 8.87 7.01
C ILE A 375 -4.60 8.42 7.83
N LEU A 376 -5.16 9.31 8.64
CA LEU A 376 -6.35 9.00 9.45
C LEU A 376 -7.60 8.75 8.58
N THR A 377 -7.74 9.47 7.47
CA THR A 377 -8.82 9.22 6.51
C THR A 377 -8.70 7.86 5.84
N LEU A 378 -7.48 7.46 5.46
CA LEU A 378 -7.26 6.12 4.93
C LEU A 378 -7.57 5.04 5.96
N LEU A 379 -7.18 5.24 7.22
CA LEU A 379 -7.51 4.32 8.32
C LEU A 379 -9.03 4.17 8.46
N MET A 380 -9.77 5.29 8.43
CA MET A 380 -11.23 5.32 8.52
C MET A 380 -11.91 4.48 7.43
N PHE A 381 -11.41 4.53 6.20
CA PHE A 381 -12.02 3.83 5.06
C PHE A 381 -11.54 2.39 4.91
N PHE A 382 -10.25 2.13 5.12
CA PHE A 382 -9.71 0.79 4.89
C PHE A 382 -9.99 -0.17 6.04
N LEU A 383 -10.23 0.31 7.25
CA LEU A 383 -10.45 -0.58 8.39
C LEU A 383 -11.78 -1.36 8.27
N PRO A 384 -12.94 -0.74 7.93
CA PRO A 384 -14.17 -1.47 7.64
C PRO A 384 -14.03 -2.47 6.47
N TRP A 385 -13.33 -2.07 5.39
CA TRP A 385 -13.04 -2.97 4.28
C TRP A 385 -12.20 -4.17 4.74
N SER A 386 -11.15 -3.92 5.51
CA SER A 386 -10.26 -4.96 6.03
C SER A 386 -11.02 -5.92 6.96
N ALA A 387 -11.86 -5.40 7.85
CA ALA A 387 -12.70 -6.22 8.72
C ALA A 387 -13.62 -7.15 7.91
N ILE A 388 -14.30 -6.62 6.89
CA ILE A 388 -15.15 -7.41 5.99
C ILE A 388 -14.34 -8.51 5.29
N ASN A 389 -13.20 -8.16 4.68
CA ASN A 389 -12.37 -9.11 3.93
C ASN A 389 -11.84 -10.22 4.83
N LEU A 390 -11.25 -9.87 5.99
CA LEU A 390 -10.64 -10.85 6.90
C LEU A 390 -11.67 -11.75 7.57
N LEU A 391 -12.80 -11.21 8.04
CA LEU A 391 -13.89 -12.01 8.60
C LEU A 391 -14.46 -12.97 7.56
N ASN A 392 -14.65 -12.47 6.34
CA ASN A 392 -15.12 -13.31 5.24
C ASN A 392 -14.13 -14.44 4.95
N TYR A 393 -12.89 -14.11 4.67
CA TYR A 393 -11.88 -15.07 4.24
C TYR A 393 -11.57 -16.13 5.31
N TYR A 394 -11.31 -15.70 6.55
CA TYR A 394 -10.84 -16.62 7.59
C TYR A 394 -11.96 -17.32 8.37
N LEU A 395 -13.09 -16.65 8.62
CA LEU A 395 -14.12 -17.17 9.52
C LEU A 395 -15.39 -17.63 8.80
N ILE A 396 -15.72 -17.05 7.63
CA ILE A 396 -16.95 -17.36 6.92
C ILE A 396 -16.68 -18.39 5.82
N CYS A 397 -15.91 -18.03 4.78
CA CYS A 397 -15.60 -18.97 3.68
C CYS A 397 -14.39 -19.86 3.95
N ARG A 398 -13.66 -19.64 5.03
CA ARG A 398 -12.48 -20.44 5.44
C ARG A 398 -11.47 -20.66 4.33
N GLY A 399 -11.22 -19.62 3.55
CA GLY A 399 -10.31 -19.64 2.40
C GLY A 399 -10.91 -20.19 1.11
N CYS A 400 -12.09 -20.82 1.15
CA CYS A 400 -12.71 -21.45 -0.01
C CYS A 400 -13.39 -20.40 -0.90
N ILE A 401 -12.75 -20.06 -2.01
CA ILE A 401 -13.19 -19.05 -2.99
C ILE A 401 -13.27 -19.70 -4.37
N ASP A 402 -14.33 -19.38 -5.12
CA ASP A 402 -14.51 -19.72 -6.53
C ASP A 402 -13.82 -18.66 -7.39
N ILE A 403 -12.57 -18.91 -7.81
CA ILE A 403 -11.73 -17.94 -8.53
C ILE A 403 -12.36 -17.55 -9.88
N PRO A 404 -12.81 -18.47 -10.76
CA PRO A 404 -13.50 -18.11 -11.99
C PRO A 404 -14.72 -17.20 -11.80
N ALA A 405 -15.47 -17.40 -10.71
CA ALA A 405 -16.65 -16.59 -10.43
C ALA A 405 -16.32 -15.13 -10.08
N LEU A 406 -15.09 -14.81 -9.66
CA LEU A 406 -14.64 -13.43 -9.42
C LEU A 406 -14.58 -12.58 -10.70
N TYR A 407 -14.50 -13.22 -11.85
CA TYR A 407 -14.45 -12.54 -13.16
C TYR A 407 -15.79 -12.57 -13.90
N THR A 408 -16.80 -13.25 -13.35
CA THR A 408 -18.09 -13.48 -14.00
C THR A 408 -19.20 -12.70 -13.28
N PRO A 409 -19.70 -11.56 -13.84
CA PRO A 409 -20.71 -10.72 -13.17
C PRO A 409 -22.06 -11.43 -12.90
N ARG A 410 -22.34 -12.51 -13.62
CA ARG A 410 -23.53 -13.37 -13.40
C ARG A 410 -23.19 -14.66 -12.65
N GLY A 411 -21.97 -14.78 -12.12
CA GLY A 411 -21.51 -15.91 -11.34
C GLY A 411 -21.99 -15.84 -9.87
N ARG A 412 -21.43 -16.73 -9.04
CA ARG A 412 -21.74 -16.91 -7.61
C ARG A 412 -21.75 -15.63 -6.80
N TYR A 413 -20.84 -14.69 -7.06
CA TYR A 413 -20.69 -13.44 -6.29
C TYR A 413 -21.55 -12.29 -6.83
N GLY A 414 -22.18 -12.46 -7.99
CA GLY A 414 -23.07 -11.48 -8.59
C GLY A 414 -22.38 -10.16 -9.00
N LYS A 415 -23.19 -9.21 -9.44
CA LYS A 415 -22.71 -7.88 -9.85
C LYS A 415 -22.40 -6.98 -8.64
N LEU A 416 -23.35 -6.88 -7.72
CA LEU A 416 -23.31 -6.02 -6.54
C LEU A 416 -23.84 -6.81 -5.34
N HIS A 417 -23.09 -6.88 -4.26
CA HIS A 417 -23.56 -7.45 -3.02
C HIS A 417 -23.98 -6.33 -2.06
N TRP A 418 -25.21 -5.88 -2.20
CA TRP A 418 -25.76 -4.77 -1.43
C TRP A 418 -25.62 -4.89 0.09
N PRO A 419 -25.86 -6.06 0.72
CA PRO A 419 -25.68 -6.18 2.16
C PRO A 419 -24.26 -5.83 2.61
N THR A 420 -23.22 -6.30 1.91
CA THR A 420 -21.83 -5.95 2.22
C THR A 420 -21.54 -4.47 2.02
N ILE A 421 -22.06 -3.86 0.93
CA ILE A 421 -21.89 -2.44 0.65
C ILE A 421 -22.52 -1.60 1.76
N VAL A 422 -23.75 -1.94 2.19
CA VAL A 422 -24.44 -1.25 3.30
C VAL A 422 -23.67 -1.37 4.61
N VAL A 423 -23.16 -2.56 4.94
CA VAL A 423 -22.34 -2.75 6.16
C VAL A 423 -21.05 -1.95 6.09
N TYR A 424 -20.39 -1.91 4.93
CA TYR A 424 -19.20 -1.10 4.73
C TYR A 424 -19.50 0.39 4.96
N LEU A 425 -20.55 0.91 4.33
CA LEU A 425 -20.96 2.31 4.50
C LEU A 425 -21.37 2.61 5.94
N LEU A 426 -22.08 1.70 6.61
CA LEU A 426 -22.40 1.81 8.05
C LEU A 426 -21.11 1.91 8.86
N GLY A 427 -20.13 1.02 8.60
CA GLY A 427 -18.84 1.04 9.28
C GLY A 427 -18.06 2.34 9.09
N VAL A 428 -18.24 3.04 7.96
CA VAL A 428 -17.67 4.37 7.73
C VAL A 428 -18.49 5.45 8.46
N VAL A 429 -19.81 5.46 8.32
CA VAL A 429 -20.69 6.51 8.87
C VAL A 429 -20.68 6.54 10.39
N VAL A 430 -20.64 5.39 11.05
CA VAL A 430 -20.63 5.30 12.52
C VAL A 430 -19.36 5.92 13.14
N GLN A 431 -18.31 6.12 12.38
CA GLN A 431 -17.07 6.78 12.80
C GLN A 431 -17.22 8.29 12.93
N ILE A 432 -18.15 8.92 12.19
CA ILE A 432 -18.27 10.38 12.09
C ILE A 432 -18.32 11.09 13.46
N PRO A 433 -19.10 10.66 14.46
CA PRO A 433 -19.12 11.33 15.76
C PRO A 433 -17.79 11.29 16.52
N PHE A 434 -16.89 10.34 16.19
CA PHE A 434 -15.65 10.04 16.90
C PHE A 434 -14.40 10.56 16.19
N ILE A 435 -14.52 11.20 15.02
CA ILE A 435 -13.41 11.75 14.23
C ILE A 435 -12.86 13.01 14.89
N SER A 436 -11.53 13.15 14.93
CA SER A 436 -10.82 14.38 15.30
C SER A 436 -9.77 14.71 14.25
N GLN A 437 -10.18 15.40 13.19
CA GLN A 437 -9.31 15.79 12.08
C GLN A 437 -9.40 17.29 11.79
N ALA A 438 -8.50 17.81 10.95
CA ALA A 438 -8.41 19.23 10.64
C ALA A 438 -9.71 19.82 10.05
N PHE A 439 -10.41 19.04 9.25
CA PHE A 439 -11.62 19.48 8.54
C PHE A 439 -12.90 19.22 9.33
N TYR A 440 -12.86 18.38 10.38
CA TYR A 440 -14.03 18.02 11.18
C TYR A 440 -13.66 17.41 12.52
N VAL A 441 -14.31 17.86 13.58
CA VAL A 441 -14.25 17.27 14.92
C VAL A 441 -15.67 16.86 15.32
N GLY A 442 -15.88 15.56 15.50
CA GLY A 442 -17.15 15.00 15.89
C GLY A 442 -17.51 15.32 17.34
N PRO A 443 -18.82 15.31 17.70
CA PRO A 443 -19.27 15.68 19.03
C PRO A 443 -18.71 14.80 20.14
N VAL A 444 -18.55 13.49 19.89
CA VAL A 444 -17.98 12.56 20.89
C VAL A 444 -16.47 12.79 21.02
N ALA A 445 -15.75 12.96 19.90
CA ALA A 445 -14.33 13.29 19.94
C ALA A 445 -14.08 14.61 20.69
N ALA A 446 -14.89 15.64 20.49
CA ALA A 446 -14.83 16.90 21.21
C ALA A 446 -15.04 16.70 22.72
N ALA A 447 -16.05 15.93 23.13
CA ALA A 447 -16.32 15.59 24.53
C ALA A 447 -15.17 14.80 25.18
N MET A 448 -14.40 14.04 24.37
CA MET A 448 -13.21 13.29 24.81
C MET A 448 -11.91 14.11 24.75
N GLY A 449 -12.00 15.44 24.68
CA GLY A 449 -10.82 16.32 24.62
C GLY A 449 -10.06 16.25 23.31
N GLY A 450 -10.72 15.83 22.20
CA GLY A 450 -10.12 15.72 20.88
C GLY A 450 -9.51 14.33 20.57
N ALA A 451 -9.76 13.32 21.39
CA ALA A 451 -9.31 11.96 21.12
C ALA A 451 -10.07 11.36 19.93
N ASP A 452 -9.33 10.89 18.91
CA ASP A 452 -9.90 10.16 17.77
C ASP A 452 -9.84 8.65 18.03
N ILE A 453 -11.01 8.07 18.31
CA ILE A 453 -11.22 6.62 18.44
C ILE A 453 -12.11 6.06 17.34
N SER A 454 -12.35 6.86 16.29
CA SER A 454 -13.25 6.52 15.18
C SER A 454 -12.95 5.16 14.58
N TRP A 455 -11.68 4.85 14.36
CA TRP A 455 -11.20 3.62 13.79
C TRP A 455 -11.57 2.37 14.62
N LEU A 456 -11.52 2.45 15.95
CA LEU A 456 -11.97 1.35 16.83
C LEU A 456 -13.47 1.10 16.71
N VAL A 457 -14.26 2.19 16.71
CA VAL A 457 -15.72 2.11 16.56
C VAL A 457 -16.08 1.53 15.20
N GLY A 458 -15.44 1.99 14.13
CA GLY A 458 -15.63 1.47 12.76
C GLY A 458 -15.32 -0.02 12.66
N LEU A 459 -14.19 -0.47 13.23
CA LEU A 459 -13.81 -1.87 13.28
C LEU A 459 -14.85 -2.73 13.99
N VAL A 460 -15.19 -2.36 15.22
CA VAL A 460 -16.08 -3.15 16.07
C VAL A 460 -17.49 -3.25 15.47
N VAL A 461 -18.07 -2.13 15.05
CA VAL A 461 -19.41 -2.12 14.46
C VAL A 461 -19.44 -2.90 13.15
N THR A 462 -18.46 -2.70 12.28
CA THR A 462 -18.39 -3.46 11.03
C THR A 462 -18.27 -4.96 11.30
N ALA A 463 -17.42 -5.38 12.22
CA ALA A 463 -17.23 -6.79 12.55
C ALA A 463 -18.51 -7.42 13.13
N LEU A 464 -19.16 -6.77 14.09
CA LEU A 464 -20.38 -7.27 14.72
C LEU A 464 -21.56 -7.40 13.75
N VAL A 465 -21.69 -6.45 12.82
CA VAL A 465 -22.80 -6.47 11.84
C VAL A 465 -22.49 -7.41 10.68
N TYR A 466 -21.25 -7.39 10.17
CA TYR A 466 -20.89 -8.21 9.01
C TYR A 466 -20.85 -9.71 9.30
N PHE A 467 -20.35 -10.13 10.47
CA PHE A 467 -20.15 -11.54 10.76
C PHE A 467 -21.42 -12.39 10.66
N PRO A 468 -22.55 -12.05 11.33
CA PRO A 468 -23.78 -12.80 11.18
C PRO A 468 -24.42 -12.69 9.80
N LEU A 469 -24.27 -11.52 9.12
CA LEU A 469 -24.83 -11.27 7.81
C LEU A 469 -24.06 -12.02 6.73
N GLY A 470 -22.75 -11.99 6.76
CA GLY A 470 -21.90 -12.66 5.78
C GLY A 470 -22.07 -14.20 5.78
N ARG A 471 -22.35 -14.79 6.95
CA ARG A 471 -22.66 -16.23 7.07
C ARG A 471 -23.93 -16.66 6.32
N ARG A 472 -24.85 -15.72 6.08
CA ARG A 472 -26.14 -15.99 5.42
C ARG A 472 -26.16 -15.49 3.97
N ALA A 473 -25.15 -14.75 3.58
CA ALA A 473 -25.18 -13.96 2.35
C ALA A 473 -24.76 -14.74 1.09
N PHE A 474 -23.88 -15.74 1.25
CA PHE A 474 -23.31 -16.46 0.13
C PHE A 474 -23.29 -17.97 0.39
N ASP A 475 -23.50 -18.71 -0.67
CA ASP A 475 -23.22 -20.15 -0.75
C ASP A 475 -21.76 -20.31 -1.21
N TYR A 476 -20.85 -20.47 -0.25
CA TYR A 476 -19.43 -20.63 -0.55
C TYR A 476 -19.11 -22.08 -0.99
N PRO A 477 -18.12 -22.28 -1.88
CA PRO A 477 -17.66 -23.62 -2.20
C PRO A 477 -16.99 -24.27 -0.98
N LEU A 478 -16.96 -25.60 -0.94
CA LEU A 478 -16.28 -26.36 0.13
C LEU A 478 -14.76 -26.37 -0.03
N GLU A 479 -14.27 -26.10 -1.25
CA GLU A 479 -12.85 -26.03 -1.62
C GLU A 479 -12.60 -24.83 -2.52
N ILE A 480 -11.32 -24.45 -2.71
CA ILE A 480 -10.98 -23.42 -3.68
C ILE A 480 -11.25 -23.95 -5.09
N VAL A 481 -12.05 -23.22 -5.86
CA VAL A 481 -12.29 -23.55 -7.27
C VAL A 481 -11.28 -22.78 -8.12
N TYR A 482 -10.43 -23.50 -8.83
CA TYR A 482 -9.41 -22.92 -9.71
C TYR A 482 -9.89 -22.85 -11.17
N PRO A 483 -9.33 -21.96 -12.01
CA PRO A 483 -9.55 -21.99 -13.46
C PRO A 483 -9.11 -23.32 -14.08
N LYS A 484 -9.87 -23.82 -15.06
CA LYS A 484 -9.60 -25.14 -15.71
C LYS A 484 -8.34 -25.16 -16.58
N ASP A 485 -7.91 -24.01 -17.04
CA ASP A 485 -6.73 -23.77 -17.89
C ASP A 485 -5.44 -23.61 -17.08
N VAL A 486 -5.51 -23.69 -15.76
CA VAL A 486 -4.34 -23.62 -14.87
C VAL A 486 -3.94 -25.04 -14.50
N GLU A 487 -2.77 -25.48 -14.94
CA GLU A 487 -2.15 -26.73 -14.46
C GLU A 487 -1.81 -26.57 -12.98
N LEU A 488 -2.47 -27.36 -12.14
CA LEU A 488 -2.22 -27.43 -10.71
C LEU A 488 -1.30 -28.59 -10.44
N ASP A 489 -0.29 -28.41 -9.57
CA ASP A 489 0.54 -29.51 -9.10
C ASP A 489 -0.31 -30.49 -8.26
N PRO A 490 -0.54 -31.74 -8.74
CA PRO A 490 -1.41 -32.71 -8.06
C PRO A 490 -0.95 -33.04 -6.64
N SER A 491 0.36 -32.93 -6.35
CA SER A 491 0.93 -33.22 -5.02
C SER A 491 0.55 -32.19 -3.96
N ILE A 492 0.10 -30.99 -4.37
CA ILE A 492 -0.25 -29.87 -3.50
C ILE A 492 -1.76 -29.76 -3.27
N VAL A 493 -2.55 -30.20 -4.25
CA VAL A 493 -4.03 -30.10 -4.19
C VAL A 493 -4.65 -31.13 -3.23
N SER A 494 -3.95 -32.21 -2.90
CA SER A 494 -4.43 -33.29 -2.03
C SER A 494 -4.16 -33.09 -0.53
N ARG A 495 -3.70 -31.93 -0.11
CA ARG A 495 -3.45 -31.55 1.30
C ARG A 495 -4.39 -30.44 1.74
#